data_a3db94fa1312e036d60588bd59529741
#
_entry.id   a3db94fa1312e036d60588bd59529741
#
_cell.length_a   1.000
_cell.length_b   1.000
_cell.length_c   1.000
_cell.angle_alpha   90.00
_cell.angle_beta   90.00
_cell.angle_gamma   90.00
#
_symmetry.space_group_name_H-M   'P 1'
#
loop_
_entity.id
_entity.type
_entity.pdbx_description
1 polymer ?
#
loop_
_entity_poly.entity_id
_entity_poly.type
_entity_poly.pdbx_seq_one_letter_code
_entity_poly.pdbx_strand_id
1 'polypeptide(L)'
;KKNSVLKEWEIYREARKHEPSLERINKYQSELGKIDLWTPYVTDRRLSFGKRYAFKQSYKPYFSYEHYLSIMDISLGRIDDLFKSIQPDLICTIYTATFGDCLGHQFAKAKGIRALDLRLSRLNNYVMFVDGVNEPPKHIKKLFYDNEMQLDNELIIEAKDYINKVKSENALYDGALRASSKKHQFKINAGSFNILALAKKIVKLFLSLINRSDYKNDPQVHNPVIAAFYNLIYKKINNMRNSLALSNKYVSEEYINNNKYIFYPLHVEPELVLAQFARPYLNQIEVIRNIRYSTPLTKTILVKDHPLMF
;
A
#
# COMPACT_ATOMS: atom_id res chain seq x y z
N LYS A 1 17.32 29.27 -3.02
CA LYS A 1 16.91 28.47 -1.83
C LYS A 1 17.57 27.11 -1.97
N LYS A 2 18.42 26.71 -1.00
CA LYS A 2 18.94 25.35 -0.94
C LYS A 2 17.76 24.40 -0.87
N ASN A 3 17.72 23.38 -1.74
CA ASN A 3 16.71 22.34 -1.69
C ASN A 3 16.82 21.63 -0.34
N SER A 4 15.87 21.88 0.55
CA SER A 4 15.77 21.19 1.83
C SER A 4 15.13 19.83 1.58
N VAL A 5 15.92 18.77 1.62
CA VAL A 5 15.47 17.39 1.41
C VAL A 5 15.63 16.62 2.70
N LEU A 6 14.53 16.08 3.21
CA LEU A 6 14.55 15.13 4.31
C LEU A 6 14.77 13.72 3.76
N LYS A 7 15.88 13.11 4.15
CA LYS A 7 16.25 11.76 3.70
C LYS A 7 15.88 10.75 4.78
N GLU A 8 14.81 10.01 4.58
CA GLU A 8 14.31 9.03 5.58
C GLU A 8 15.35 7.98 5.98
N TRP A 9 16.20 7.53 5.04
CA TRP A 9 17.25 6.54 5.36
C TRP A 9 18.33 7.08 6.32
N GLU A 10 18.54 8.39 6.38
CA GLU A 10 19.44 9.00 7.36
C GLU A 10 18.82 8.91 8.76
N ILE A 11 17.52 9.14 8.88
CA ILE A 11 16.76 8.95 10.12
C ILE A 11 16.84 7.50 10.58
N TYR A 12 16.59 6.53 9.70
CA TYR A 12 16.63 5.10 10.04
C TYR A 12 18.03 4.65 10.49
N ARG A 13 19.10 5.26 9.92
CA ARG A 13 20.48 5.00 10.33
C ARG A 13 20.78 5.58 11.71
N GLU A 14 20.37 6.80 11.96
CA GLU A 14 20.56 7.52 13.22
C GLU A 14 19.80 6.84 14.36
N ALA A 15 18.57 6.43 14.10
CA ALA A 15 17.69 5.77 15.06
C ALA A 15 18.28 4.48 15.68
N ARG A 16 19.23 3.84 15.01
CA ARG A 16 19.91 2.66 15.57
C ARG A 16 20.77 2.93 16.80
N LYS A 17 21.18 4.18 16.99
CA LYS A 17 22.06 4.61 18.08
C LYS A 17 21.41 5.65 18.96
N HIS A 18 20.19 6.07 18.60
CA HIS A 18 19.44 7.09 19.31
C HIS A 18 18.59 6.47 20.40
N GLU A 19 18.66 7.02 21.57
CA GLU A 19 17.81 6.69 22.71
C GLU A 19 16.55 7.56 22.64
N PRO A 20 15.35 6.98 22.49
CA PRO A 20 14.13 7.76 22.27
C PRO A 20 13.70 8.49 23.55
N SER A 21 13.29 9.73 23.41
CA SER A 21 12.69 10.51 24.48
C SER A 21 11.16 10.43 24.39
N LEU A 22 10.55 9.64 25.29
CA LEU A 22 9.09 9.56 25.39
C LEU A 22 8.47 10.91 25.79
N GLU A 23 9.15 11.70 26.61
CA GLU A 23 8.71 13.04 26.97
C GLU A 23 8.58 13.93 25.74
N ARG A 24 9.59 13.92 24.86
CA ARG A 24 9.58 14.70 23.62
C ARG A 24 8.51 14.21 22.64
N ILE A 25 8.34 12.89 22.49
CA ILE A 25 7.28 12.30 21.65
C ILE A 25 5.90 12.73 22.17
N ASN A 26 5.64 12.61 23.47
CA ASN A 26 4.39 13.00 24.09
C ASN A 26 4.12 14.50 23.97
N LYS A 27 5.15 15.33 24.10
CA LYS A 27 5.05 16.77 23.89
C LYS A 27 4.58 17.07 22.46
N TYR A 28 5.24 16.52 21.43
CA TYR A 28 4.81 16.69 20.04
C TYR A 28 3.39 16.17 19.81
N GLN A 29 3.05 15.00 20.35
CA GLN A 29 1.71 14.44 20.21
C GLN A 29 0.64 15.38 20.76
N SER A 30 0.91 16.02 21.90
CA SER A 30 0.01 16.99 22.53
C SER A 30 -0.09 18.29 21.73
N GLU A 31 1.04 18.83 21.28
CA GLU A 31 1.11 20.07 20.48
C GLU A 31 0.43 19.92 19.11
N LEU A 32 0.46 18.72 18.54
CA LEU A 32 -0.17 18.39 17.27
C LEU A 32 -1.63 17.93 17.40
N GLY A 33 -2.27 18.13 18.58
CA GLY A 33 -3.68 17.83 18.76
C GLY A 33 -3.98 16.34 18.99
N LYS A 34 -3.10 15.63 19.68
CA LYS A 34 -3.23 14.19 20.00
C LYS A 34 -3.37 13.31 18.75
N ILE A 35 -2.55 13.57 17.74
CA ILE A 35 -2.50 12.77 16.54
C ILE A 35 -2.13 11.31 16.81
N ASP A 36 -2.61 10.40 15.97
CA ASP A 36 -2.24 8.98 16.03
C ASP A 36 -0.86 8.75 15.41
N LEU A 37 0.17 8.65 16.24
CA LEU A 37 1.55 8.43 15.81
C LEU A 37 1.81 7.00 15.28
N TRP A 38 0.88 6.05 15.52
CA TRP A 38 1.01 4.71 14.95
C TRP A 38 0.57 4.62 13.50
N THR A 39 -0.35 5.46 13.06
CA THR A 39 -0.82 5.48 11.67
C THR A 39 0.32 5.59 10.66
N PRO A 40 1.34 6.46 10.79
CA PRO A 40 2.48 6.49 9.89
C PRO A 40 3.22 5.16 9.76
N TYR A 41 3.42 4.44 10.87
CA TYR A 41 4.11 3.14 10.84
C TYR A 41 3.30 2.07 10.14
N VAL A 42 2.02 1.93 10.50
CA VAL A 42 1.14 0.90 9.96
C VAL A 42 0.89 1.13 8.48
N THR A 43 0.84 2.39 8.06
CA THR A 43 0.66 2.79 6.67
C THR A 43 1.86 2.43 5.81
N ASP A 44 3.08 2.66 6.31
CA ASP A 44 4.29 2.33 5.58
C ASP A 44 4.65 0.86 5.72
N ARG A 45 4.21 0.06 4.75
CA ARG A 45 4.49 -1.37 4.68
C ARG A 45 5.97 -1.71 4.65
N ARG A 46 6.80 -0.82 4.11
CA ARG A 46 8.25 -1.01 4.00
C ARG A 46 8.92 -0.82 5.34
N LEU A 47 8.45 0.15 6.12
CA LEU A 47 8.93 0.41 7.46
C LEU A 47 8.47 -0.70 8.42
N SER A 48 7.19 -1.09 8.37
CA SER A 48 6.62 -2.11 9.24
C SER A 48 7.19 -3.51 9.01
N PHE A 49 7.29 -3.91 7.74
CA PHE A 49 7.73 -5.26 7.36
C PHE A 49 9.13 -5.26 6.75
N GLY A 50 9.71 -4.12 6.50
CA GLY A 50 11.02 -3.96 5.88
C GLY A 50 11.09 -4.62 4.51
N LYS A 51 12.27 -5.14 4.18
CA LYS A 51 12.52 -5.80 2.90
C LYS A 51 11.71 -7.09 2.70
N ARG A 52 11.15 -7.63 3.77
CA ARG A 52 10.46 -8.93 3.74
C ARG A 52 9.09 -8.86 3.10
N TYR A 53 8.44 -7.69 3.09
CA TYR A 53 7.11 -7.57 2.52
C TYR A 53 7.02 -7.98 1.05
N ALA A 54 8.11 -7.79 0.29
CA ALA A 54 8.17 -8.12 -1.14
C ALA A 54 8.37 -9.62 -1.41
N PHE A 55 8.81 -10.40 -0.41
CA PHE A 55 9.25 -11.78 -0.60
C PHE A 55 8.48 -12.78 0.24
N LYS A 56 8.13 -12.40 1.44
CA LYS A 56 7.48 -13.27 2.40
C LYS A 56 6.60 -12.43 3.29
N GLN A 57 5.33 -12.73 3.28
CA GLN A 57 4.42 -12.16 4.25
C GLN A 57 4.84 -12.63 5.64
N SER A 58 5.13 -11.69 6.48
CA SER A 58 5.45 -11.92 7.87
C SER A 58 4.84 -10.79 8.67
N TYR A 59 3.97 -11.13 9.59
CA TYR A 59 3.39 -10.17 10.53
C TYR A 59 4.37 -9.79 11.67
N LYS A 60 5.60 -10.26 11.61
CA LYS A 60 6.62 -9.88 12.58
C LYS A 60 7.11 -8.47 12.27
N PRO A 61 7.13 -7.57 13.26
CA PRO A 61 7.70 -6.24 13.12
C PRO A 61 9.15 -6.32 12.60
N TYR A 62 9.53 -5.38 11.76
CA TYR A 62 10.90 -5.33 11.22
C TYR A 62 11.90 -4.80 12.26
N PHE A 63 11.48 -3.80 13.00
CA PHE A 63 12.25 -3.18 14.07
C PHE A 63 11.72 -3.58 15.45
N SER A 64 12.54 -3.41 16.48
CA SER A 64 12.07 -3.47 17.88
C SER A 64 11.18 -2.25 18.19
N TYR A 65 10.45 -2.31 19.28
CA TYR A 65 9.59 -1.21 19.73
C TYR A 65 10.41 0.06 19.99
N GLU A 66 11.53 -0.07 20.67
CA GLU A 66 12.45 1.03 21.00
C GLU A 66 12.99 1.68 19.71
N HIS A 67 13.28 0.86 18.69
CA HIS A 67 13.76 1.38 17.43
C HIS A 67 12.66 2.17 16.68
N TYR A 68 11.40 1.73 16.75
CA TYR A 68 10.28 2.52 16.23
C TYR A 68 10.12 3.84 16.97
N LEU A 69 10.27 3.85 18.30
CA LEU A 69 10.24 5.08 19.09
C LEU A 69 11.38 6.02 18.70
N SER A 70 12.58 5.50 18.49
CA SER A 70 13.75 6.29 18.05
C SER A 70 13.51 6.93 16.68
N ILE A 71 12.95 6.18 15.73
CA ILE A 71 12.59 6.71 14.40
C ILE A 71 11.55 7.82 14.55
N MET A 72 10.51 7.62 15.37
CA MET A 72 9.48 8.64 15.60
C MET A 72 10.07 9.89 16.20
N ASP A 73 10.84 9.77 17.25
CA ASP A 73 11.45 10.87 17.99
C ASP A 73 12.31 11.76 17.09
N ILE A 74 13.20 11.15 16.30
CA ILE A 74 14.04 11.87 15.33
C ILE A 74 13.17 12.52 14.24
N SER A 75 12.19 11.79 13.73
CA SER A 75 11.33 12.27 12.63
C SER A 75 10.49 13.46 13.04
N LEU A 76 9.92 13.45 14.22
CA LEU A 76 9.15 14.58 14.78
C LEU A 76 10.00 15.85 14.81
N GLY A 77 11.23 15.76 15.36
CA GLY A 77 12.16 16.90 15.39
C GLY A 77 12.55 17.37 13.99
N ARG A 78 12.94 16.46 13.10
CA ARG A 78 13.38 16.81 11.74
C ARG A 78 12.27 17.43 10.89
N ILE A 79 11.03 16.95 11.02
CA ILE A 79 9.88 17.52 10.31
C ILE A 79 9.56 18.90 10.87
N ASP A 80 9.57 19.09 12.19
CA ASP A 80 9.33 20.39 12.82
C ASP A 80 10.37 21.44 12.38
N ASP A 81 11.64 21.07 12.38
CA ASP A 81 12.73 21.92 11.87
C ASP A 81 12.54 22.26 10.39
N LEU A 82 12.10 21.28 9.58
CA LEU A 82 11.82 21.49 8.16
C LEU A 82 10.67 22.50 7.99
N PHE A 83 9.57 22.34 8.73
CA PHE A 83 8.44 23.26 8.69
C PHE A 83 8.81 24.68 9.15
N LYS A 84 9.61 24.80 10.19
CA LYS A 84 10.13 26.11 10.65
C LYS A 84 11.02 26.79 9.62
N SER A 85 11.83 26.02 8.91
CA SER A 85 12.78 26.56 7.94
C SER A 85 12.15 26.92 6.59
N ILE A 86 11.16 26.16 6.14
CA ILE A 86 10.51 26.34 4.84
C ILE A 86 9.28 27.23 4.96
N GLN A 87 8.54 27.15 6.08
CA GLN A 87 7.25 27.80 6.30
C GLN A 87 6.28 27.55 5.13
N PRO A 88 5.89 26.29 4.89
CA PRO A 88 5.07 25.96 3.73
C PRO A 88 3.64 26.47 3.87
N ASP A 89 3.08 27.01 2.79
CA ASP A 89 1.67 27.39 2.69
C ASP A 89 0.79 26.21 2.30
N LEU A 90 1.38 25.21 1.66
CA LEU A 90 0.72 24.02 1.16
C LEU A 90 1.66 22.82 1.19
N ILE A 91 1.13 21.66 1.59
CA ILE A 91 1.78 20.38 1.40
C ILE A 91 0.99 19.56 0.38
N CYS A 92 1.71 18.92 -0.54
CA CYS A 92 1.14 17.99 -1.50
C CYS A 92 1.84 16.64 -1.38
N THR A 93 1.05 15.59 -1.16
CA THR A 93 1.51 14.20 -1.09
C THR A 93 0.90 13.38 -2.21
N ILE A 94 1.42 12.18 -2.47
CA ILE A 94 0.86 11.22 -3.41
C ILE A 94 0.47 9.97 -2.64
N TYR A 95 -0.84 9.73 -2.50
CA TYR A 95 -1.42 8.60 -1.76
C TYR A 95 -1.12 8.57 -0.26
N THR A 96 -0.37 9.48 0.28
CA THR A 96 0.04 9.52 1.71
C THR A 96 0.43 8.13 2.23
N ALA A 97 1.27 7.42 1.46
CA ALA A 97 1.51 5.98 1.62
C ALA A 97 2.80 5.65 2.37
N THR A 98 3.67 6.63 2.58
CA THR A 98 4.93 6.47 3.32
C THR A 98 4.81 7.05 4.72
N PHE A 99 5.73 6.64 5.59
CA PHE A 99 5.81 7.14 6.95
C PHE A 99 5.98 8.67 6.98
N GLY A 100 6.93 9.19 6.19
CA GLY A 100 7.20 10.63 6.11
C GLY A 100 6.04 11.43 5.54
N ASP A 101 5.40 10.95 4.47
CA ASP A 101 4.21 11.59 3.88
C ASP A 101 3.06 11.68 4.91
N CYS A 102 2.79 10.56 5.59
CA CYS A 102 1.72 10.49 6.57
C CYS A 102 1.98 11.42 7.76
N LEU A 103 3.19 11.41 8.30
CA LEU A 103 3.57 12.27 9.42
C LEU A 103 3.60 13.75 9.02
N GLY A 104 4.16 14.08 7.85
CA GLY A 104 4.16 15.44 7.31
C GLY A 104 2.75 15.98 7.08
N HIS A 105 1.84 15.14 6.59
CA HIS A 105 0.43 15.49 6.41
C HIS A 105 -0.27 15.80 7.75
N GLN A 106 0.00 14.99 8.78
CA GLN A 106 -0.52 15.21 10.12
C GLN A 106 0.04 16.52 10.73
N PHE A 107 1.33 16.78 10.57
CA PHE A 107 1.96 18.05 10.98
C PHE A 107 1.32 19.25 10.31
N ALA A 108 1.14 19.21 9.01
CA ALA A 108 0.50 20.30 8.26
C ALA A 108 -0.90 20.58 8.80
N LYS A 109 -1.71 19.52 8.93
CA LYS A 109 -3.08 19.64 9.44
C LYS A 109 -3.12 20.24 10.86
N ALA A 110 -2.24 19.78 11.76
CA ALA A 110 -2.16 20.28 13.12
C ALA A 110 -1.71 21.75 13.20
N LYS A 111 -0.89 22.19 12.26
CA LYS A 111 -0.42 23.59 12.16
C LYS A 111 -1.36 24.49 11.33
N GLY A 112 -2.53 23.99 10.90
CA GLY A 112 -3.47 24.75 10.07
C GLY A 112 -2.99 24.98 8.63
N ILE A 113 -1.94 24.27 8.19
CA ILE A 113 -1.40 24.34 6.82
C ILE A 113 -2.23 23.41 5.95
N ARG A 114 -2.60 23.90 4.76
CA ARG A 114 -3.36 23.09 3.81
C ARG A 114 -2.52 21.88 3.36
N ALA A 115 -3.12 20.69 3.46
CA ALA A 115 -2.48 19.45 3.03
C ALA A 115 -3.38 18.75 2.03
N LEU A 116 -2.85 18.51 0.83
CA LEU A 116 -3.54 17.86 -0.27
C LEU A 116 -2.88 16.52 -0.60
N ASP A 117 -3.69 15.53 -0.87
CA ASP A 117 -3.26 14.22 -1.36
C ASP A 117 -3.70 14.03 -2.81
N LEU A 118 -2.74 13.77 -3.71
CA LEU A 118 -2.99 13.52 -5.11
C LEU A 118 -3.38 12.05 -5.31
N ARG A 119 -4.54 11.80 -5.90
CA ARG A 119 -5.07 10.46 -6.15
C ARG A 119 -5.56 10.28 -7.58
N LEU A 120 -5.49 9.04 -8.04
CA LEU A 120 -6.15 8.65 -9.27
C LEU A 120 -7.66 8.55 -9.03
N SER A 121 -8.46 9.15 -9.91
CA SER A 121 -9.92 9.08 -9.85
C SER A 121 -10.46 7.69 -10.17
N ARG A 122 -9.67 6.86 -10.86
CA ARG A 122 -10.06 5.57 -11.46
C ARG A 122 -11.07 5.71 -12.61
N LEU A 123 -11.27 6.92 -13.08
CA LEU A 123 -12.04 7.24 -14.26
C LEU A 123 -11.10 7.84 -15.29
N ASN A 124 -10.98 7.24 -16.47
CA ASN A 124 -10.06 7.69 -17.51
C ASN A 124 -8.64 7.99 -16.94
N ASN A 125 -8.03 9.09 -17.37
CA ASN A 125 -6.73 9.57 -16.89
C ASN A 125 -6.86 10.72 -15.87
N TYR A 126 -8.00 10.88 -15.22
CA TYR A 126 -8.22 11.96 -14.26
C TYR A 126 -7.52 11.69 -12.93
N VAL A 127 -7.00 12.75 -12.37
CA VAL A 127 -6.47 12.80 -11.01
C VAL A 127 -7.28 13.78 -10.19
N MET A 128 -7.29 13.59 -8.88
CA MET A 128 -8.00 14.48 -7.97
C MET A 128 -7.12 14.83 -6.78
N PHE A 129 -7.30 16.03 -6.25
CA PHE A 129 -6.75 16.42 -4.96
C PHE A 129 -7.81 16.24 -3.88
N VAL A 130 -7.42 15.59 -2.79
CA VAL A 130 -8.26 15.38 -1.61
C VAL A 130 -7.63 16.03 -0.39
N ASP A 131 -8.46 16.59 0.49
CA ASP A 131 -7.97 17.28 1.70
C ASP A 131 -7.60 16.31 2.85
N GLY A 132 -7.88 15.05 2.70
CA GLY A 132 -7.58 14.03 3.70
C GLY A 132 -7.59 12.63 3.14
N VAL A 133 -6.91 11.73 3.82
CA VAL A 133 -6.76 10.34 3.38
C VAL A 133 -8.11 9.62 3.29
N ASN A 134 -9.04 9.96 4.21
CA ASN A 134 -10.31 9.27 4.38
C ASN A 134 -11.53 10.10 3.93
N GLU A 135 -11.29 11.27 3.37
CA GLU A 135 -12.39 12.16 2.98
C GLU A 135 -12.55 12.21 1.47
N PRO A 136 -13.78 12.22 0.94
CA PRO A 136 -13.98 12.53 -0.47
C PRO A 136 -13.55 13.98 -0.73
N PRO A 137 -13.14 14.31 -1.97
CA PRO A 137 -12.82 15.69 -2.32
C PRO A 137 -13.98 16.64 -1.97
N LYS A 138 -13.71 17.64 -1.14
CA LYS A 138 -14.76 18.55 -0.64
C LYS A 138 -15.54 19.23 -1.77
N HIS A 139 -14.84 19.60 -2.84
CA HIS A 139 -15.46 20.22 -4.01
C HIS A 139 -16.41 19.25 -4.74
N ILE A 140 -16.01 17.97 -4.92
CA ILE A 140 -16.88 16.95 -5.54
C ILE A 140 -18.07 16.66 -4.64
N LYS A 141 -17.84 16.55 -3.32
CA LYS A 141 -18.92 16.37 -2.35
C LYS A 141 -19.92 17.52 -2.40
N LYS A 142 -19.45 18.78 -2.47
CA LYS A 142 -20.30 19.96 -2.61
C LYS A 142 -21.14 19.88 -3.90
N LEU A 143 -20.50 19.64 -5.03
CA LEU A 143 -21.18 19.50 -6.32
C LEU A 143 -22.22 18.37 -6.33
N PHE A 144 -21.92 17.25 -5.68
CA PHE A 144 -22.86 16.11 -5.60
C PHE A 144 -24.14 16.42 -4.82
N TYR A 145 -24.04 17.25 -3.77
CA TYR A 145 -25.18 17.63 -2.94
C TYR A 145 -25.82 18.95 -3.38
N ASP A 146 -25.23 19.65 -4.34
CA ASP A 146 -25.76 20.89 -4.89
C ASP A 146 -26.75 20.55 -6.00
N ASN A 147 -28.05 20.61 -5.66
CA ASN A 147 -29.14 20.30 -6.59
C ASN A 147 -29.29 21.34 -7.71
N GLU A 148 -28.59 22.48 -7.65
CA GLU A 148 -28.62 23.53 -8.67
C GLU A 148 -27.62 23.28 -9.81
N MET A 149 -26.81 22.23 -9.72
CA MET A 149 -25.82 21.91 -10.74
C MET A 149 -26.52 21.47 -12.04
N GLN A 150 -26.50 22.30 -13.04
CA GLN A 150 -26.85 21.91 -14.41
C GLN A 150 -25.72 21.11 -15.02
N LEU A 151 -25.93 19.81 -15.16
CA LEU A 151 -24.97 18.93 -15.84
C LEU A 151 -25.11 19.11 -17.35
N ASP A 152 -23.98 19.23 -18.03
CA ASP A 152 -23.94 19.18 -19.48
C ASP A 152 -24.48 17.83 -19.99
N ASN A 153 -25.32 17.87 -21.00
CA ASN A 153 -25.90 16.66 -21.58
C ASN A 153 -24.85 15.71 -22.14
N GLU A 154 -23.73 16.20 -22.66
CA GLU A 154 -22.64 15.38 -23.14
C GLU A 154 -21.99 14.59 -21.97
N LEU A 155 -21.74 15.23 -20.82
CA LEU A 155 -21.24 14.58 -19.63
C LEU A 155 -22.21 13.52 -19.08
N ILE A 156 -23.51 13.77 -19.16
CA ILE A 156 -24.52 12.79 -18.74
C ILE A 156 -24.49 11.57 -19.64
N ILE A 157 -24.34 11.74 -20.95
CA ILE A 157 -24.27 10.66 -21.93
C ILE A 157 -22.98 9.85 -21.66
N GLU A 158 -21.83 10.52 -21.55
CA GLU A 158 -20.55 9.86 -21.26
C GLU A 158 -20.61 9.03 -19.96
N ALA A 159 -21.19 9.59 -18.89
CA ALA A 159 -21.36 8.88 -17.63
C ALA A 159 -22.26 7.64 -17.75
N LYS A 160 -23.38 7.75 -18.49
CA LYS A 160 -24.28 6.63 -18.76
C LYS A 160 -23.60 5.53 -19.56
N ASP A 161 -22.85 5.91 -20.59
CA ASP A 161 -22.11 4.96 -21.43
C ASP A 161 -21.03 4.24 -20.63
N TYR A 162 -20.29 4.96 -19.77
CA TYR A 162 -19.33 4.36 -18.87
C TYR A 162 -19.97 3.36 -17.90
N ILE A 163 -21.11 3.73 -17.27
CA ILE A 163 -21.84 2.85 -16.36
C ILE A 163 -22.35 1.61 -17.11
N ASN A 164 -22.90 1.76 -18.31
CA ASN A 164 -23.37 0.66 -19.13
C ASN A 164 -22.23 -0.27 -19.53
N LYS A 165 -21.10 0.27 -19.92
CA LYS A 165 -19.89 -0.50 -20.23
C LYS A 165 -19.41 -1.30 -19.03
N VAL A 166 -19.32 -0.68 -17.85
CA VAL A 166 -18.92 -1.39 -16.63
C VAL A 166 -19.88 -2.54 -16.28
N LYS A 167 -21.19 -2.31 -16.45
CA LYS A 167 -22.22 -3.32 -16.17
C LYS A 167 -22.24 -4.47 -17.17
N SER A 168 -22.12 -4.18 -18.47
CA SER A 168 -22.24 -5.19 -19.54
C SER A 168 -20.95 -6.02 -19.71
N GLU A 169 -19.80 -5.40 -19.58
CA GLU A 169 -18.50 -6.04 -19.86
C GLU A 169 -17.80 -6.54 -18.59
N ASN A 170 -18.38 -6.39 -17.39
CA ASN A 170 -17.67 -6.56 -16.13
C ASN A 170 -16.32 -5.80 -16.14
N ALA A 171 -16.30 -4.63 -16.77
CA ALA A 171 -15.10 -3.87 -17.02
C ALA A 171 -14.44 -3.46 -15.71
N LEU A 172 -13.16 -3.72 -15.61
CA LEU A 172 -12.35 -3.19 -14.52
C LEU A 172 -12.04 -1.72 -14.80
N TYR A 173 -11.80 -0.94 -13.75
CA TYR A 173 -11.32 0.43 -13.91
C TYR A 173 -10.02 0.49 -14.74
N ASP A 174 -9.79 1.54 -15.48
CA ASP A 174 -8.72 1.64 -16.49
C ASP A 174 -7.31 1.31 -15.97
N GLY A 175 -7.00 1.64 -14.72
CA GLY A 175 -5.74 1.29 -14.08
C GLY A 175 -5.58 -0.20 -13.81
N ALA A 176 -6.67 -0.96 -13.65
CA ALA A 176 -6.65 -2.40 -13.41
C ALA A 176 -6.50 -3.22 -14.70
N LEU A 177 -6.92 -2.68 -15.84
CA LEU A 177 -6.82 -3.37 -17.14
C LEU A 177 -5.37 -3.71 -17.50
N ARG A 178 -4.40 -2.85 -17.17
CA ARG A 178 -2.98 -3.11 -17.41
C ARG A 178 -2.43 -4.27 -16.56
N ALA A 179 -2.98 -4.50 -15.38
CA ALA A 179 -2.59 -5.60 -14.51
C ALA A 179 -3.26 -6.92 -14.92
N SER A 180 -4.51 -6.86 -15.43
CA SER A 180 -5.31 -8.03 -15.81
C SER A 180 -5.02 -8.52 -17.26
N SER A 181 -4.58 -7.65 -18.16
CA SER A 181 -4.26 -8.01 -19.56
C SER A 181 -3.08 -8.95 -19.69
N LYS A 182 -2.22 -9.04 -18.70
CA LYS A 182 -1.35 -10.20 -18.54
C LYS A 182 -2.20 -11.31 -17.92
N LYS A 183 -2.93 -12.05 -18.79
CA LYS A 183 -3.47 -13.36 -18.41
C LYS A 183 -2.33 -14.09 -17.69
N HIS A 184 -2.40 -14.16 -16.37
CA HIS A 184 -1.64 -15.12 -15.60
C HIS A 184 -2.23 -16.51 -15.92
N GLN A 185 -2.13 -16.89 -17.19
CA GLN A 185 -2.12 -18.30 -17.49
C GLN A 185 -0.88 -18.83 -16.77
N PHE A 186 -1.10 -19.69 -15.80
CA PHE A 186 -0.11 -20.58 -15.24
C PHE A 186 0.39 -21.51 -16.35
N LYS A 187 0.96 -20.94 -17.41
CA LYS A 187 1.88 -21.66 -18.26
C LYS A 187 3.16 -21.72 -17.46
N ILE A 188 3.45 -22.90 -16.94
CA ILE A 188 4.82 -23.30 -16.69
C ILE A 188 5.51 -23.20 -18.05
N ASN A 189 5.82 -21.96 -18.44
CA ASN A 189 6.75 -21.76 -19.53
C ASN A 189 8.08 -22.24 -18.96
N ALA A 190 8.44 -23.47 -19.32
CA ALA A 190 9.83 -23.86 -19.44
C ALA A 190 10.43 -22.90 -20.49
N GLY A 191 10.54 -21.63 -20.09
CA GLY A 191 11.03 -20.56 -20.96
C GLY A 191 12.45 -20.90 -21.32
N SER A 192 12.76 -20.92 -22.58
CA SER A 192 14.10 -21.01 -23.15
C SER A 192 15.05 -20.20 -22.28
N PHE A 193 16.07 -20.85 -21.78
CA PHE A 193 17.09 -20.27 -20.89
C PHE A 193 17.89 -19.27 -21.75
N ASN A 194 17.47 -18.02 -21.75
CA ASN A 194 18.14 -16.97 -22.50
C ASN A 194 19.38 -16.53 -21.71
N ILE A 195 20.52 -17.11 -22.05
CA ILE A 195 21.84 -16.88 -21.43
C ILE A 195 22.19 -15.39 -21.44
N LEU A 196 21.87 -14.66 -22.53
CA LEU A 196 22.11 -13.23 -22.64
C LEU A 196 21.25 -12.42 -21.64
N ALA A 197 19.99 -12.81 -21.42
CA ALA A 197 19.14 -12.15 -20.41
C ALA A 197 19.62 -12.45 -18.99
N LEU A 198 20.16 -13.65 -18.75
CA LEU A 198 20.75 -14.00 -17.47
C LEU A 198 22.05 -13.21 -17.23
N ALA A 199 22.93 -13.12 -18.21
CA ALA A 199 24.16 -12.32 -18.14
C ALA A 199 23.88 -10.84 -17.86
N LYS A 200 22.91 -10.22 -18.57
CA LYS A 200 22.47 -8.86 -18.29
C LYS A 200 21.95 -8.69 -16.86
N LYS A 201 21.22 -9.66 -16.32
CA LYS A 201 20.75 -9.63 -14.93
C LYS A 201 21.89 -9.73 -13.94
N ILE A 202 22.90 -10.57 -14.21
CA ILE A 202 24.09 -10.72 -13.37
C ILE A 202 24.93 -9.43 -13.36
N VAL A 203 25.17 -8.83 -14.53
CA VAL A 203 25.87 -7.53 -14.64
C VAL A 203 25.11 -6.43 -13.87
N LYS A 204 23.79 -6.32 -14.06
CA LYS A 204 22.96 -5.37 -13.32
C LYS A 204 23.01 -5.62 -11.81
N LEU A 205 23.05 -6.89 -11.38
CA LEU A 205 23.21 -7.29 -10.00
C LEU A 205 24.56 -6.80 -9.44
N PHE A 206 25.64 -7.01 -10.21
CA PHE A 206 26.99 -6.61 -9.80
C PHE A 206 27.12 -5.09 -9.69
N LEU A 207 26.63 -4.35 -10.68
CA LEU A 207 26.57 -2.88 -10.65
C LEU A 207 25.77 -2.35 -9.45
N SER A 208 24.64 -3.00 -9.12
CA SER A 208 23.85 -2.61 -7.96
C SER A 208 24.50 -2.90 -6.62
N LEU A 209 25.46 -3.84 -6.56
CA LEU A 209 26.27 -4.10 -5.37
C LEU A 209 27.34 -3.02 -5.15
N ILE A 210 27.93 -2.51 -6.24
CA ILE A 210 28.96 -1.47 -6.17
C ILE A 210 28.35 -0.14 -5.72
N ASN A 211 27.18 0.22 -6.25
CA ASN A 211 26.49 1.50 -5.95
C ASN A 211 25.71 1.51 -4.63
N ARG A 212 25.99 0.57 -3.74
CA ARG A 212 25.14 0.33 -2.57
C ARG A 212 25.49 1.12 -1.30
N SER A 213 26.57 1.90 -1.31
CA SER A 213 27.14 2.50 -0.09
C SER A 213 26.17 3.40 0.66
N ASP A 214 25.35 4.20 -0.07
CA ASP A 214 24.52 5.24 0.53
C ASP A 214 23.21 4.71 1.13
N TYR A 215 22.71 3.58 0.61
CA TYR A 215 21.40 3.02 1.00
C TYR A 215 21.48 1.72 1.83
N LYS A 216 22.66 1.37 2.33
CA LYS A 216 22.87 0.10 3.06
C LYS A 216 21.93 -0.07 4.26
N ASN A 217 21.55 1.03 4.89
CA ASN A 217 20.71 1.06 6.08
C ASN A 217 19.23 1.34 5.80
N ASP A 218 18.89 1.60 4.55
CA ASP A 218 17.51 1.85 4.16
C ASP A 218 16.70 0.53 4.17
N PRO A 219 15.64 0.41 5.00
CA PRO A 219 14.76 -0.75 5.02
C PRO A 219 14.00 -0.95 3.70
N GLN A 220 13.88 0.08 2.89
CA GLN A 220 13.18 0.05 1.60
C GLN A 220 14.05 -0.54 0.49
N VAL A 221 15.39 -0.53 0.63
CA VAL A 221 16.31 -1.04 -0.40
C VAL A 221 16.63 -2.51 -0.17
N HIS A 222 16.30 -3.33 -1.15
CA HIS A 222 16.59 -4.76 -1.11
C HIS A 222 18.07 -5.06 -1.38
N ASN A 223 18.59 -6.07 -0.68
CA ASN A 223 19.84 -6.69 -1.09
C ASN A 223 19.61 -7.37 -2.46
N PRO A 224 20.29 -6.93 -3.53
CA PRO A 224 20.04 -7.45 -4.88
C PRO A 224 20.27 -8.95 -5.02
N VAL A 225 21.22 -9.53 -4.26
CA VAL A 225 21.46 -10.98 -4.26
C VAL A 225 20.30 -11.72 -3.61
N ILE A 226 19.87 -11.24 -2.44
CA ILE A 226 18.71 -11.82 -1.75
C ILE A 226 17.44 -11.65 -2.62
N ALA A 227 17.25 -10.48 -3.24
CA ALA A 227 16.13 -10.23 -4.14
C ALA A 227 16.14 -11.19 -5.34
N ALA A 228 17.31 -11.42 -5.96
CA ALA A 228 17.45 -12.36 -7.05
C ALA A 228 17.14 -13.80 -6.61
N PHE A 229 17.68 -14.24 -5.49
CA PHE A 229 17.39 -15.57 -4.93
C PHE A 229 15.88 -15.78 -4.70
N TYR A 230 15.23 -14.83 -4.03
CA TYR A 230 13.78 -14.92 -3.79
C TYR A 230 12.97 -14.94 -5.07
N ASN A 231 13.29 -14.09 -6.04
CA ASN A 231 12.53 -14.03 -7.30
C ASN A 231 12.77 -15.25 -8.19
N LEU A 232 13.99 -15.78 -8.22
CA LEU A 232 14.35 -16.89 -9.13
C LEU A 232 14.00 -18.26 -8.55
N ILE A 233 14.18 -18.44 -7.26
CA ILE A 233 14.05 -19.74 -6.61
C ILE A 233 12.86 -19.80 -5.65
N TYR A 234 12.89 -18.96 -4.61
CA TYR A 234 11.90 -19.04 -3.55
C TYR A 234 10.46 -18.84 -4.03
N LYS A 235 10.24 -17.83 -4.87
CA LYS A 235 8.91 -17.57 -5.43
C LYS A 235 8.38 -18.74 -6.24
N LYS A 236 9.23 -19.38 -7.06
CA LYS A 236 8.83 -20.56 -7.85
C LYS A 236 8.46 -21.74 -6.96
N ILE A 237 9.29 -22.04 -5.96
CA ILE A 237 9.03 -23.13 -5.01
C ILE A 237 7.74 -22.86 -4.22
N ASN A 238 7.56 -21.64 -3.75
CA ASN A 238 6.37 -21.26 -2.98
C ASN A 238 5.10 -21.36 -3.83
N ASN A 239 5.14 -20.90 -5.06
CA ASN A 239 4.00 -21.01 -5.98
C ASN A 239 3.65 -22.47 -6.28
N MET A 240 4.66 -23.33 -6.46
CA MET A 240 4.43 -24.77 -6.65
C MET A 240 3.80 -25.41 -5.42
N ARG A 241 4.33 -25.11 -4.22
CA ARG A 241 3.75 -25.59 -2.95
C ARG A 241 2.32 -25.12 -2.75
N ASN A 242 2.04 -23.85 -3.03
CA ASN A 242 0.70 -23.28 -2.92
C ASN A 242 -0.26 -23.94 -3.93
N SER A 243 0.17 -24.13 -5.17
CA SER A 243 -0.62 -24.80 -6.19
C SER A 243 -0.98 -26.24 -5.77
N LEU A 244 -0.02 -27.00 -5.23
CA LEU A 244 -0.27 -28.36 -4.71
C LEU A 244 -1.21 -28.33 -3.50
N ALA A 245 -1.00 -27.41 -2.57
CA ALA A 245 -1.84 -27.30 -1.37
C ALA A 245 -3.29 -26.90 -1.68
N LEU A 246 -3.50 -26.13 -2.76
CA LEU A 246 -4.80 -25.63 -3.17
C LEU A 246 -5.49 -26.47 -4.24
N SER A 247 -4.78 -27.45 -4.86
CA SER A 247 -5.33 -28.23 -5.99
C SER A 247 -6.69 -28.88 -5.71
N ASN A 248 -6.91 -29.35 -4.48
CA ASN A 248 -8.15 -29.98 -4.05
C ASN A 248 -9.11 -29.02 -3.30
N LYS A 249 -8.83 -27.72 -3.32
CA LYS A 249 -9.63 -26.70 -2.62
C LYS A 249 -10.43 -25.80 -3.56
N TYR A 250 -10.27 -26.01 -4.88
CA TYR A 250 -11.04 -25.27 -5.86
C TYR A 250 -12.48 -25.77 -5.92
N VAL A 251 -13.39 -24.83 -6.05
CA VAL A 251 -14.82 -25.08 -6.15
C VAL A 251 -15.20 -25.06 -7.62
N SER A 252 -16.00 -26.03 -8.08
CA SER A 252 -16.48 -26.09 -9.47
C SER A 252 -17.52 -25.00 -9.77
N GLU A 253 -17.65 -24.61 -11.04
CA GLU A 253 -18.71 -23.69 -11.48
C GLU A 253 -20.10 -24.25 -11.18
N GLU A 254 -20.28 -25.55 -11.31
CA GLU A 254 -21.51 -26.23 -10.96
C GLU A 254 -21.88 -26.05 -9.48
N TYR A 255 -20.90 -26.16 -8.58
CA TYR A 255 -21.13 -25.89 -7.17
C TYR A 255 -21.56 -24.45 -6.92
N ILE A 256 -20.89 -23.49 -7.57
CA ILE A 256 -21.18 -22.05 -7.46
C ILE A 256 -22.62 -21.75 -7.89
N ASN A 257 -23.06 -22.36 -9.00
CA ASN A 257 -24.38 -22.11 -9.56
C ASN A 257 -25.51 -22.76 -8.75
N ASN A 258 -25.25 -23.91 -8.12
CA ASN A 258 -26.28 -24.69 -7.44
C ASN A 258 -26.34 -24.47 -5.93
N ASN A 259 -25.44 -23.75 -5.32
CA ASN A 259 -25.37 -23.58 -3.88
C ASN A 259 -25.43 -22.12 -3.44
N LYS A 260 -26.00 -21.89 -2.28
CA LYS A 260 -25.96 -20.59 -1.60
C LYS A 260 -24.70 -20.49 -0.75
N TYR A 261 -23.88 -19.49 -0.99
CA TYR A 261 -22.61 -19.27 -0.30
C TYR A 261 -22.42 -17.81 0.09
N ILE A 262 -21.48 -17.56 0.98
CA ILE A 262 -20.95 -16.24 1.30
C ILE A 262 -19.62 -16.09 0.57
N PHE A 263 -19.48 -15.07 -0.24
CA PHE A 263 -18.27 -14.81 -0.99
C PHE A 263 -17.41 -13.78 -0.27
N TYR A 264 -16.16 -14.13 0.01
CA TYR A 264 -15.19 -13.23 0.63
C TYR A 264 -13.92 -13.15 -0.22
N PRO A 265 -13.72 -12.05 -0.97
CA PRO A 265 -12.48 -11.80 -1.70
C PRO A 265 -11.41 -11.27 -0.74
N LEU A 266 -10.24 -11.89 -0.75
CA LEU A 266 -9.08 -11.40 0.02
C LEU A 266 -8.48 -10.16 -0.62
N HIS A 267 -8.02 -9.26 0.20
CA HIS A 267 -7.13 -8.18 -0.21
C HIS A 267 -5.69 -8.67 -0.41
N VAL A 268 -4.92 -7.93 -1.17
CA VAL A 268 -3.45 -8.11 -1.22
C VAL A 268 -2.87 -7.83 0.15
N GLU A 269 -2.00 -8.68 0.64
CA GLU A 269 -1.31 -8.43 1.90
C GLU A 269 0.21 -8.30 1.68
N PRO A 270 0.83 -7.34 2.33
CA PRO A 270 0.30 -6.25 3.13
C PRO A 270 -0.29 -5.14 2.23
N GLU A 271 -1.46 -4.61 2.58
CA GLU A 271 -2.14 -3.59 1.79
C GLU A 271 -2.30 -2.27 2.54
N LEU A 272 -2.06 -1.18 1.78
CA LEU A 272 -2.20 0.18 2.26
C LEU A 272 -3.65 0.50 2.69
N VAL A 273 -4.63 0.07 1.90
CA VAL A 273 -6.05 0.33 2.16
C VAL A 273 -6.49 -0.26 3.49
N LEU A 274 -6.15 -1.53 3.75
CA LEU A 274 -6.44 -2.16 5.04
C LEU A 274 -5.71 -1.46 6.19
N ALA A 275 -4.45 -1.09 5.99
CA ALA A 275 -3.64 -0.45 7.00
C ALA A 275 -4.14 0.96 7.37
N GLN A 276 -4.64 1.72 6.41
CA GLN A 276 -5.14 3.08 6.63
C GLN A 276 -6.59 3.13 7.09
N PHE A 277 -7.48 2.34 6.43
CA PHE A 277 -8.92 2.51 6.57
C PHE A 277 -9.60 1.42 7.38
N ALA A 278 -8.99 0.24 7.45
CA ALA A 278 -9.62 -0.94 8.03
C ALA A 278 -8.64 -1.72 8.94
N ARG A 279 -7.86 -1.03 9.74
CA ARG A 279 -6.82 -1.59 10.61
C ARG A 279 -7.27 -2.79 11.45
N PRO A 280 -8.47 -2.82 12.07
CA PRO A 280 -8.96 -4.00 12.79
C PRO A 280 -9.10 -5.25 11.93
N TYR A 281 -9.17 -5.10 10.61
CA TYR A 281 -9.35 -6.19 9.64
C TYR A 281 -8.06 -6.56 8.88
N LEU A 282 -6.91 -6.10 9.35
CA LEU A 282 -5.60 -6.45 8.75
C LEU A 282 -5.36 -7.95 8.71
N ASN A 283 -5.77 -8.67 9.77
CA ASN A 283 -5.70 -10.12 9.79
C ASN A 283 -6.95 -10.71 9.14
N GLN A 284 -6.90 -10.96 7.85
CA GLN A 284 -8.03 -11.46 7.07
C GLN A 284 -8.44 -12.88 7.46
N ILE A 285 -7.55 -13.68 8.07
CA ILE A 285 -7.89 -15.01 8.61
C ILE A 285 -8.89 -14.85 9.75
N GLU A 286 -8.68 -13.88 10.65
CA GLU A 286 -9.63 -13.59 11.73
C GLU A 286 -10.95 -13.05 11.20
N VAL A 287 -10.93 -12.28 10.12
CA VAL A 287 -12.17 -11.84 9.46
C VAL A 287 -12.98 -13.06 8.97
N ILE A 288 -12.32 -14.01 8.31
CA ILE A 288 -12.96 -15.24 7.83
C ILE A 288 -13.53 -16.05 9.01
N ARG A 289 -12.80 -16.17 10.12
CA ARG A 289 -13.28 -16.84 11.34
C ARG A 289 -14.51 -16.15 11.91
N ASN A 290 -14.50 -14.82 12.00
CA ASN A 290 -15.64 -14.04 12.48
C ASN A 290 -16.86 -14.20 11.57
N ILE A 291 -16.67 -14.18 10.25
CA ILE A 291 -17.73 -14.49 9.29
C ILE A 291 -18.28 -15.90 9.57
N ARG A 292 -17.40 -16.88 9.78
CA ARG A 292 -17.82 -18.26 10.05
C ARG A 292 -18.65 -18.37 11.31
N TYR A 293 -18.25 -17.71 12.39
CA TYR A 293 -18.98 -17.71 13.65
C TYR A 293 -20.34 -17.00 13.57
N SER A 294 -20.46 -16.02 12.69
CA SER A 294 -21.68 -15.22 12.49
C SER A 294 -22.63 -15.80 11.46
N THR A 295 -22.31 -16.95 10.86
CA THR A 295 -23.11 -17.54 9.77
C THR A 295 -23.64 -18.92 10.12
N PRO A 296 -24.84 -19.28 9.63
CA PRO A 296 -25.37 -20.62 9.82
C PRO A 296 -24.44 -21.71 9.31
N LEU A 297 -24.38 -22.86 10.00
CA LEU A 297 -23.53 -24.00 9.60
C LEU A 297 -23.83 -24.52 8.20
N THR A 298 -25.05 -24.33 7.73
CA THR A 298 -25.52 -24.73 6.39
C THR A 298 -24.96 -23.85 5.25
N LYS A 299 -24.31 -22.76 5.56
CA LYS A 299 -23.73 -21.86 4.54
C LYS A 299 -22.25 -22.11 4.38
N THR A 300 -21.82 -22.25 3.14
CA THR A 300 -20.39 -22.30 2.77
C THR A 300 -19.82 -20.91 2.63
N ILE A 301 -18.58 -20.72 3.06
CA ILE A 301 -17.82 -19.48 2.79
C ILE A 301 -16.84 -19.80 1.65
N LEU A 302 -17.01 -19.10 0.54
CA LEU A 302 -16.07 -19.16 -0.58
C LEU A 302 -15.07 -18.01 -0.46
N VAL A 303 -13.82 -18.35 -0.31
CA VAL A 303 -12.72 -17.39 -0.19
C VAL A 303 -11.96 -17.35 -1.52
N LYS A 304 -11.83 -16.15 -2.11
CA LYS A 304 -11.06 -15.94 -3.32
C LYS A 304 -9.78 -15.19 -2.98
N ASP A 305 -8.64 -15.79 -3.29
CA ASP A 305 -7.35 -15.13 -3.14
C ASP A 305 -7.15 -14.02 -4.19
N HIS A 306 -6.36 -13.02 -3.82
CA HIS A 306 -6.13 -11.89 -4.72
C HIS A 306 -5.12 -12.28 -5.81
N PRO A 307 -5.36 -11.92 -7.09
CA PRO A 307 -4.48 -12.32 -8.21
C PRO A 307 -3.01 -11.89 -8.10
N LEU A 308 -2.72 -10.86 -7.30
CA LEU A 308 -1.36 -10.37 -7.07
C LEU A 308 -0.60 -11.11 -5.96
N MET A 309 -1.25 -12.07 -5.28
CA MET A 309 -0.61 -12.85 -4.22
C MET A 309 0.24 -14.02 -4.76
N PHE A 310 0.13 -14.34 -6.04
CA PHE A 310 0.83 -15.44 -6.71
C PHE A 310 2.01 -14.98 -7.57
#